data_dbb4ed2c2f0e64baa35dc99e855fe6e9
#
_entry.id   dbb4ed2c2f0e64baa35dc99e855fe6e9
#
_cell.length_a   1.000
_cell.length_b   1.000
_cell.length_c   1.000
_cell.angle_alpha   90.00
_cell.angle_beta   90.00
_cell.angle_gamma   90.00
#
_symmetry.space_group_name_H-M   'P 1'
#
loop_
_entity.id
_entity.type
_entity.pdbx_description
1 polymer ?
#
loop_
_entity_poly.entity_id
_entity_poly.type
_entity_poly.pdbx_seq_one_letter_code
_entity_poly.pdbx_strand_id
1 'polypeptide(L)'
;MLATTLFVDIEAGDIAVADLPVASVRPRRWEECRDLACALGGFNPALPASACYSEAHFNQVMQNSELAQLASYSTLFVDSLTAGARLCFAWAEQQPEATTDRGRKDLRGIYGLLGRSMVGWLNQLQHARGRNVCFVAVLEKNIDDLNIATWQPQIEGGKTGRELPAIVDEIVTMTWIDFGDCKPVRAFVCTNPNPWGYPAKDRSGRLDQLEQPNLGALIEKLTGPGRHNSFPAVSPEQTAQT
;
A
#
# COMPACT_ATOMS: atom_id res chain seq x y z
N MET A 1 -0.30 -6.75 -19.15
CA MET A 1 -0.05 -6.23 -17.80
C MET A 1 1.43 -6.26 -17.44
N LEU A 2 2.17 -7.39 -17.51
CA LEU A 2 3.58 -7.46 -17.07
C LEU A 2 4.49 -6.42 -17.75
N ALA A 3 4.40 -6.22 -19.07
CA ALA A 3 5.23 -5.27 -19.81
C ALA A 3 5.03 -3.78 -19.39
N THR A 4 3.96 -3.47 -18.67
CA THR A 4 3.63 -2.11 -18.19
C THR A 4 3.72 -2.00 -16.66
N THR A 5 4.26 -3.03 -15.99
CA THR A 5 4.42 -3.10 -14.55
C THR A 5 5.87 -2.82 -14.18
N LEU A 6 6.05 -1.89 -13.23
CA LEU A 6 7.31 -1.68 -12.53
C LEU A 6 7.24 -2.39 -11.18
N PHE A 7 8.19 -3.30 -10.95
CA PHE A 7 8.36 -3.98 -9.69
C PHE A 7 9.35 -3.19 -8.81
N VAL A 8 8.87 -2.69 -7.69
CA VAL A 8 9.67 -1.98 -6.69
C VAL A 8 10.03 -2.96 -5.59
N ASP A 9 11.18 -3.62 -5.75
CA ASP A 9 11.66 -4.71 -4.92
C ASP A 9 12.51 -4.18 -3.75
N ILE A 10 11.87 -3.82 -2.65
CA ILE A 10 12.54 -3.32 -1.45
C ILE A 10 13.12 -4.48 -0.60
N GLU A 11 12.53 -5.68 -0.73
CA GLU A 11 12.97 -6.87 0.01
C GLU A 11 14.10 -7.64 -0.66
N ALA A 12 14.44 -7.30 -1.91
CA ALA A 12 15.36 -8.06 -2.74
C ALA A 12 14.93 -9.54 -2.93
N GLY A 13 13.61 -9.74 -3.11
CA GLY A 13 12.95 -11.04 -3.20
C GLY A 13 12.53 -11.45 -4.61
N ASP A 14 13.05 -10.83 -5.65
CA ASP A 14 12.60 -10.98 -7.04
C ASP A 14 12.98 -12.31 -7.73
N ILE A 15 13.61 -13.25 -7.03
CA ILE A 15 13.98 -14.58 -7.56
C ILE A 15 12.74 -15.27 -8.18
N ALA A 16 11.57 -15.10 -7.57
CA ALA A 16 10.33 -15.72 -8.05
C ALA A 16 9.82 -15.13 -9.39
N VAL A 17 10.32 -13.97 -9.79
CA VAL A 17 9.92 -13.24 -11.01
C VAL A 17 11.09 -12.96 -11.94
N ALA A 18 12.28 -13.52 -11.65
CA ALA A 18 13.52 -13.27 -12.40
C ALA A 18 13.41 -13.65 -13.90
N ASP A 19 12.59 -14.64 -14.22
CA ASP A 19 12.36 -15.11 -15.60
C ASP A 19 11.24 -14.33 -16.32
N LEU A 20 10.58 -13.40 -15.62
CA LEU A 20 9.48 -12.62 -16.21
C LEU A 20 10.02 -11.32 -16.83
N PRO A 21 9.44 -10.87 -17.95
CA PRO A 21 9.80 -9.59 -18.58
C PRO A 21 9.22 -8.39 -17.81
N VAL A 22 9.63 -8.23 -16.57
CA VAL A 22 9.21 -7.18 -15.65
C VAL A 22 10.39 -6.26 -15.39
N ALA A 23 10.17 -4.95 -15.51
CA ALA A 23 11.15 -3.99 -15.05
C ALA A 23 11.17 -3.98 -13.51
N SER A 24 12.36 -4.00 -12.94
CA SER A 24 12.56 -4.00 -11.50
C SER A 24 13.50 -2.89 -11.08
N VAL A 25 13.20 -2.26 -9.94
CA VAL A 25 14.09 -1.31 -9.25
C VAL A 25 14.20 -1.74 -7.79
N ARG A 26 15.40 -1.57 -7.20
CA ARG A 26 15.69 -2.00 -5.83
C ARG A 26 16.16 -0.82 -4.97
N PRO A 27 15.24 -0.02 -4.43
CA PRO A 27 15.60 1.02 -3.48
C PRO A 27 16.26 0.40 -2.23
N ARG A 28 17.39 0.95 -1.83
CA ARG A 28 18.11 0.54 -0.61
C ARG A 28 18.10 1.60 0.48
N ARG A 29 17.64 2.80 0.14
CA ARG A 29 17.53 3.94 1.04
C ARG A 29 16.16 4.57 0.92
N TRP A 30 15.72 5.20 2.01
CA TRP A 30 14.43 5.87 2.04
C TRP A 30 14.31 7.00 1.03
N GLU A 31 15.39 7.73 0.79
CA GLU A 31 15.45 8.80 -0.21
C GLU A 31 15.13 8.27 -1.61
N GLU A 32 15.63 7.11 -1.98
CA GLU A 32 15.35 6.47 -3.28
C GLU A 32 13.86 6.10 -3.41
N CYS A 33 13.22 5.65 -2.32
CA CYS A 33 11.78 5.41 -2.30
C CYS A 33 10.99 6.72 -2.51
N ARG A 34 11.43 7.83 -1.90
CA ARG A 34 10.80 9.14 -2.04
C ARG A 34 10.96 9.70 -3.46
N ASP A 35 12.17 9.60 -4.01
CA ASP A 35 12.47 10.11 -5.35
C ASP A 35 11.66 9.34 -6.40
N LEU A 36 11.57 8.02 -6.27
CA LEU A 36 10.73 7.19 -7.12
C LEU A 36 9.25 7.60 -7.01
N ALA A 37 8.73 7.78 -5.79
CA ALA A 37 7.36 8.23 -5.59
C ALA A 37 7.11 9.64 -6.16
N CYS A 38 8.12 10.52 -6.12
CA CYS A 38 8.07 11.85 -6.73
C CYS A 38 8.01 11.75 -8.26
N ALA A 39 8.87 10.94 -8.87
CA ALA A 39 8.88 10.74 -10.32
C ALA A 39 7.54 10.18 -10.85
N LEU A 40 6.94 9.28 -10.10
CA LEU A 40 5.71 8.58 -10.50
C LEU A 40 4.44 9.33 -10.15
N GLY A 41 4.40 10.00 -9.01
CA GLY A 41 3.24 10.74 -8.51
C GLY A 41 3.17 12.20 -8.97
N GLY A 42 4.27 12.71 -9.55
CA GLY A 42 4.38 14.12 -9.90
C GLY A 42 4.71 15.02 -8.70
N PHE A 43 4.37 16.31 -8.79
CA PHE A 43 4.58 17.25 -7.69
C PHE A 43 3.27 17.82 -7.14
N ASN A 44 3.32 18.27 -5.91
CA ASN A 44 2.23 19.00 -5.26
C ASN A 44 2.56 20.50 -5.28
N PRO A 45 1.84 21.32 -6.07
CA PRO A 45 2.12 22.76 -6.20
C PRO A 45 1.85 23.56 -4.92
N ALA A 46 1.14 23.00 -3.96
CA ALA A 46 0.89 23.64 -2.67
C ALA A 46 2.06 23.54 -1.69
N LEU A 47 3.09 22.73 -2.00
CA LEU A 47 4.23 22.54 -1.11
C LEU A 47 5.32 23.59 -1.35
N PRO A 48 6.00 24.08 -0.28
CA PRO A 48 7.15 24.96 -0.42
C PRO A 48 8.31 24.23 -1.11
N ALA A 49 9.17 24.97 -1.81
CA ALA A 49 10.27 24.43 -2.60
C ALA A 49 11.23 23.52 -1.81
N SER A 50 11.36 23.74 -0.50
CA SER A 50 12.19 22.91 0.39
C SER A 50 11.56 21.56 0.79
N ALA A 51 10.27 21.35 0.50
CA ALA A 51 9.58 20.12 0.90
C ALA A 51 9.80 18.98 -0.10
N CYS A 52 9.77 17.74 0.40
CA CYS A 52 9.63 16.57 -0.47
C CYS A 52 8.32 16.70 -1.29
N TYR A 53 8.36 16.21 -2.53
CA TYR A 53 7.23 16.25 -3.48
C TYR A 53 6.81 17.64 -3.93
N SER A 54 7.62 18.68 -3.65
CA SER A 54 7.47 20.01 -4.26
C SER A 54 7.88 20.00 -5.74
N GLU A 55 7.54 21.06 -6.47
CA GLU A 55 7.97 21.25 -7.85
C GLU A 55 9.51 21.25 -7.98
N ALA A 56 10.22 21.87 -7.02
CA ALA A 56 11.68 21.88 -7.01
C ALA A 56 12.26 20.46 -6.84
N HIS A 57 11.69 19.67 -5.93
CA HIS A 57 12.09 18.27 -5.75
C HIS A 57 11.81 17.43 -7.01
N PHE A 58 10.63 17.59 -7.61
CA PHE A 58 10.28 16.89 -8.84
C PHE A 58 11.23 17.23 -10.00
N ASN A 59 11.53 18.51 -10.21
CA ASN A 59 12.46 18.94 -11.25
C ASN A 59 13.86 18.37 -11.02
N GLN A 60 14.32 18.29 -9.77
CA GLN A 60 15.60 17.65 -9.43
C GLN A 60 15.59 16.15 -9.75
N VAL A 61 14.54 15.44 -9.35
CA VAL A 61 14.38 13.98 -9.57
C VAL A 61 14.34 13.67 -11.07
N MET A 62 13.61 14.48 -11.85
CA MET A 62 13.46 14.27 -13.31
C MET A 62 14.72 14.58 -14.13
N GLN A 63 15.76 15.16 -13.52
CA GLN A 63 17.09 15.24 -14.14
C GLN A 63 17.78 13.87 -14.22
N ASN A 64 17.37 12.92 -13.39
CA ASN A 64 17.81 11.54 -13.51
C ASN A 64 17.04 10.84 -14.62
N SER A 65 17.72 10.54 -15.73
CA SER A 65 17.12 9.90 -16.90
C SER A 65 16.51 8.52 -16.63
N GLU A 66 17.07 7.77 -15.69
CA GLU A 66 16.55 6.46 -15.31
C GLU A 66 15.19 6.61 -14.62
N LEU A 67 15.09 7.50 -13.63
CA LEU A 67 13.82 7.78 -12.95
C LEU A 67 12.76 8.34 -13.91
N ALA A 68 13.16 9.22 -14.84
CA ALA A 68 12.26 9.77 -15.85
C ALA A 68 11.67 8.67 -16.77
N GLN A 69 12.45 7.65 -17.13
CA GLN A 69 11.97 6.52 -17.92
C GLN A 69 10.94 5.68 -17.16
N LEU A 70 11.08 5.53 -15.84
CA LEU A 70 10.14 4.79 -15.00
C LEU A 70 8.75 5.45 -14.96
N ALA A 71 8.66 6.73 -15.26
CA ALA A 71 7.39 7.45 -15.35
C ALA A 71 6.44 6.91 -16.44
N SER A 72 6.90 6.06 -17.35
CA SER A 72 6.07 5.43 -18.41
C SER A 72 5.24 4.23 -17.93
N TYR A 73 5.57 3.62 -16.79
CA TYR A 73 4.86 2.42 -16.29
C TYR A 73 3.48 2.78 -15.75
N SER A 74 2.48 1.97 -16.12
CA SER A 74 1.07 2.16 -15.71
C SER A 74 0.68 1.38 -14.46
N THR A 75 1.50 0.44 -14.03
CA THR A 75 1.28 -0.33 -12.81
C THR A 75 2.56 -0.37 -11.97
N LEU A 76 2.41 -0.10 -10.68
CA LEU A 76 3.47 -0.20 -9.69
C LEU A 76 3.13 -1.35 -8.75
N PHE A 77 4.09 -2.23 -8.53
CA PHE A 77 3.99 -3.29 -7.55
C PHE A 77 5.11 -3.11 -6.52
N VAL A 78 4.74 -2.69 -5.31
CA VAL A 78 5.69 -2.33 -4.24
C VAL A 78 5.77 -3.47 -3.23
N ASP A 79 6.89 -4.14 -3.21
CA ASP A 79 7.20 -5.25 -2.31
C ASP A 79 8.41 -4.89 -1.43
N SER A 80 8.18 -4.52 -0.17
CA SER A 80 6.90 -4.37 0.55
C SER A 80 6.85 -3.07 1.35
N LEU A 81 5.64 -2.72 1.84
CA LEU A 81 5.47 -1.63 2.82
C LEU A 81 6.23 -1.92 4.11
N THR A 82 6.29 -3.19 4.52
CA THR A 82 7.03 -3.64 5.70
C THR A 82 8.52 -3.30 5.58
N ALA A 83 9.13 -3.60 4.43
CA ALA A 83 10.54 -3.26 4.17
C ALA A 83 10.73 -1.75 4.00
N GLY A 84 9.82 -1.07 3.30
CA GLY A 84 9.84 0.39 3.16
C GLY A 84 9.79 1.12 4.50
N ALA A 85 8.98 0.63 5.44
CA ALA A 85 8.92 1.20 6.80
C ALA A 85 10.24 1.04 7.55
N ARG A 86 10.95 -0.08 7.37
CA ARG A 86 12.29 -0.29 7.97
C ARG A 86 13.32 0.68 7.39
N LEU A 87 13.30 0.92 6.07
CA LEU A 87 14.17 1.93 5.44
C LEU A 87 13.85 3.33 5.96
N CYS A 88 12.56 3.66 6.08
CA CYS A 88 12.10 4.94 6.62
C CYS A 88 12.53 5.12 8.08
N PHE A 89 12.43 4.08 8.90
CA PHE A 89 12.86 4.11 10.28
C PHE A 89 14.37 4.34 10.41
N ALA A 90 15.18 3.58 9.67
CA ALA A 90 16.64 3.74 9.65
C ALA A 90 17.07 5.14 9.18
N TRP A 91 16.36 5.72 8.23
CA TRP A 91 16.54 7.10 7.81
C TRP A 91 16.14 8.09 8.92
N ALA A 92 14.99 7.87 9.58
CA ALA A 92 14.50 8.75 10.65
C ALA A 92 15.44 8.79 11.85
N GLU A 93 16.14 7.68 12.16
CA GLU A 93 17.14 7.63 13.21
C GLU A 93 18.37 8.54 12.97
N GLN A 94 18.60 8.95 11.73
CA GLN A 94 19.73 9.79 11.31
C GLN A 94 19.36 11.27 11.20
N GLN A 95 18.08 11.61 11.42
CA GLN A 95 17.61 12.99 11.31
C GLN A 95 17.80 13.77 12.62
N PRO A 96 17.85 15.11 12.57
CA PRO A 96 17.96 15.95 13.77
C PRO A 96 16.90 15.64 14.84
N GLU A 97 15.68 15.32 14.42
CA GLU A 97 14.54 14.96 15.28
C GLU A 97 14.77 13.67 16.09
N ALA A 98 15.75 12.86 15.70
CA ALA A 98 16.13 11.66 16.43
C ALA A 98 16.89 11.95 17.74
N THR A 99 17.26 13.21 17.97
CA THR A 99 18.08 13.60 19.10
C THR A 99 17.43 14.75 19.87
N THR A 100 17.32 14.60 21.17
CA THR A 100 16.88 15.69 22.06
C THR A 100 17.93 16.78 22.14
N ASP A 101 17.56 17.99 22.63
CA ASP A 101 18.46 19.11 22.86
C ASP A 101 19.65 18.75 23.79
N ARG A 102 19.51 17.67 24.58
CA ARG A 102 20.55 17.15 25.49
C ARG A 102 21.42 16.05 24.85
N GLY A 103 21.32 15.83 23.55
CA GLY A 103 22.09 14.84 22.81
C GLY A 103 21.68 13.37 23.06
N ARG A 104 20.48 13.13 23.60
CA ARG A 104 19.97 11.76 23.83
C ARG A 104 19.04 11.35 22.71
N LYS A 105 19.00 10.04 22.40
CA LYS A 105 18.08 9.47 21.41
C LYS A 105 16.62 9.79 21.79
N ASP A 106 15.88 10.37 20.85
CA ASP A 106 14.46 10.70 20.98
C ASP A 106 13.60 9.73 20.14
N LEU A 107 13.17 8.65 20.76
CA LEU A 107 12.29 7.67 20.10
C LEU A 107 10.97 8.29 19.65
N ARG A 108 10.42 9.26 20.39
CA ARG A 108 9.18 9.93 20.02
C ARG A 108 9.34 10.77 18.76
N GLY A 109 10.46 11.48 18.65
CA GLY A 109 10.84 12.24 17.46
C GLY A 109 10.99 11.31 16.25
N ILE A 110 11.70 10.19 16.41
CA ILE A 110 11.91 9.17 15.37
C ILE A 110 10.58 8.61 14.85
N TYR A 111 9.71 8.10 15.75
CA TYR A 111 8.42 7.54 15.35
C TYR A 111 7.46 8.60 14.80
N GLY A 112 7.54 9.83 15.28
CA GLY A 112 6.80 10.95 14.72
C GLY A 112 7.20 11.26 13.28
N LEU A 113 8.50 11.27 13.01
CA LEU A 113 9.05 11.50 11.67
C LEU A 113 8.75 10.34 10.73
N LEU A 114 8.95 9.09 11.19
CA LEU A 114 8.57 7.88 10.47
C LEU A 114 7.10 7.94 10.00
N GLY A 115 6.17 8.18 10.92
CA GLY A 115 4.75 8.19 10.61
C GLY A 115 4.40 9.28 9.58
N ARG A 116 4.94 10.49 9.72
CA ARG A 116 4.72 11.57 8.74
C ARG A 116 5.30 11.23 7.37
N SER A 117 6.51 10.66 7.33
CA SER A 117 7.19 10.33 6.09
C SER A 117 6.53 9.19 5.33
N MET A 118 6.11 8.13 6.05
CA MET A 118 5.37 7.00 5.45
C MET A 118 4.03 7.44 4.90
N VAL A 119 3.23 8.19 5.67
CA VAL A 119 1.93 8.68 5.21
C VAL A 119 2.09 9.64 4.01
N GLY A 120 3.10 10.51 4.05
CA GLY A 120 3.43 11.39 2.92
C GLY A 120 3.78 10.61 1.65
N TRP A 121 4.56 9.54 1.78
CA TRP A 121 4.94 8.67 0.67
C TRP A 121 3.75 7.91 0.07
N LEU A 122 2.89 7.35 0.93
CA LEU A 122 1.66 6.67 0.50
C LEU A 122 0.70 7.62 -0.22
N ASN A 123 0.49 8.81 0.34
CA ASN A 123 -0.36 9.83 -0.29
C ASN A 123 0.22 10.31 -1.63
N GLN A 124 1.54 10.44 -1.73
CA GLN A 124 2.20 10.80 -2.99
C GLN A 124 1.92 9.76 -4.08
N LEU A 125 1.99 8.48 -3.75
CA LEU A 125 1.68 7.38 -4.68
C LEU A 125 0.17 7.26 -4.96
N GLN A 126 -0.69 7.55 -3.99
CA GLN A 126 -2.15 7.61 -4.18
C GLN A 126 -2.54 8.65 -5.25
N HIS A 127 -1.80 9.74 -5.34
CA HIS A 127 -2.03 10.79 -6.34
C HIS A 127 -1.42 10.50 -7.71
N ALA A 128 -0.77 9.35 -7.92
CA ALA A 128 -0.22 8.92 -9.21
C ALA A 128 -1.34 8.56 -10.20
N ARG A 129 -1.96 9.59 -10.80
CA ARG A 129 -3.11 9.45 -11.70
C ARG A 129 -2.80 8.58 -12.91
N GLY A 130 -3.79 7.78 -13.31
CA GLY A 130 -3.71 6.90 -14.48
C GLY A 130 -2.82 5.67 -14.25
N ARG A 131 -2.53 5.34 -12.99
CA ARG A 131 -1.72 4.18 -12.61
C ARG A 131 -2.42 3.33 -11.56
N ASN A 132 -2.15 2.04 -11.64
CA ASN A 132 -2.48 1.11 -10.57
C ASN A 132 -1.29 1.04 -9.61
N VAL A 133 -1.52 1.23 -8.32
CA VAL A 133 -0.48 1.10 -7.29
C VAL A 133 -0.88 -0.02 -6.35
N CYS A 134 -0.08 -1.07 -6.34
CA CYS A 134 -0.29 -2.26 -5.51
C CYS A 134 0.80 -2.29 -4.44
N PHE A 135 0.40 -2.25 -3.18
CA PHE A 135 1.29 -2.41 -2.04
C PHE A 135 1.15 -3.80 -1.44
N VAL A 136 2.27 -4.44 -1.17
CA VAL A 136 2.33 -5.68 -0.39
C VAL A 136 2.77 -5.34 1.03
N ALA A 137 2.19 -6.01 2.01
CA ALA A 137 2.62 -5.95 3.39
C ALA A 137 2.50 -7.33 4.04
N VAL A 138 3.42 -7.65 4.93
CA VAL A 138 3.31 -8.82 5.80
C VAL A 138 2.16 -8.59 6.78
N LEU A 139 1.33 -9.61 6.98
CA LEU A 139 0.21 -9.55 7.93
C LEU A 139 0.65 -10.08 9.28
N GLU A 140 0.40 -9.34 10.35
CA GLU A 140 0.62 -9.77 11.73
C GLU A 140 -0.68 -9.91 12.49
N LYS A 141 -0.71 -10.86 13.42
CA LYS A 141 -1.83 -11.10 14.32
C LYS A 141 -1.56 -10.43 15.66
N ASN A 142 -2.42 -9.51 16.04
CA ASN A 142 -2.42 -8.91 17.36
C ASN A 142 -3.55 -9.49 18.19
N ILE A 143 -3.27 -9.77 19.45
CA ILE A 143 -4.26 -10.22 20.43
C ILE A 143 -4.29 -9.15 21.52
N ASP A 144 -5.46 -8.58 21.77
CA ASP A 144 -5.66 -7.59 22.83
C ASP A 144 -5.84 -8.23 24.21
N ASP A 145 -5.95 -7.39 25.23
CA ASP A 145 -6.14 -7.84 26.64
C ASP A 145 -7.46 -8.58 26.87
N LEU A 146 -8.39 -8.54 25.91
CA LEU A 146 -9.66 -9.27 25.93
C LEU A 146 -9.59 -10.56 25.11
N ASN A 147 -8.39 -10.99 24.68
CA ASN A 147 -8.16 -12.12 23.78
C ASN A 147 -8.85 -12.00 22.41
N ILE A 148 -9.15 -10.78 21.98
CA ILE A 148 -9.67 -10.54 20.63
C ILE A 148 -8.50 -10.46 19.65
N ALA A 149 -8.51 -11.35 18.66
CA ALA A 149 -7.50 -11.36 17.61
C ALA A 149 -7.87 -10.41 16.50
N THR A 150 -6.94 -9.50 16.16
CA THR A 150 -7.03 -8.61 15.00
C THR A 150 -5.83 -8.82 14.11
N TRP A 151 -6.02 -8.63 12.80
CA TRP A 151 -4.96 -8.71 11.83
C TRP A 151 -4.67 -7.31 11.28
N GLN A 152 -3.39 -6.97 11.17
CA GLN A 152 -2.95 -5.70 10.62
C GLN A 152 -1.67 -5.85 9.80
N PRO A 153 -1.38 -4.93 8.86
CA PRO A 153 -0.08 -4.88 8.21
C PRO A 153 1.05 -4.65 9.21
N GLN A 154 2.10 -5.46 9.13
CA GLN A 154 3.31 -5.28 9.92
C GLN A 154 4.09 -4.07 9.41
N ILE A 155 3.89 -2.92 10.01
CA ILE A 155 4.53 -1.65 9.65
C ILE A 155 5.09 -1.02 10.91
N GLU A 156 6.37 -0.62 10.86
CA GLU A 156 7.00 0.13 11.94
C GLU A 156 6.18 1.38 12.29
N GLY A 157 5.87 1.56 13.58
CA GLY A 157 5.08 2.69 14.06
C GLY A 157 3.59 2.59 13.76
N GLY A 158 2.79 2.26 14.75
CA GLY A 158 1.35 1.96 14.64
C GLY A 158 0.45 3.04 14.01
N LYS A 159 0.96 4.25 13.74
CA LYS A 159 0.20 5.32 13.07
C LYS A 159 -0.07 4.98 11.62
N THR A 160 0.96 4.59 10.86
CA THR A 160 0.84 4.29 9.42
C THR A 160 -0.12 3.13 9.17
N GLY A 161 -0.02 2.05 9.94
CA GLY A 161 -0.91 0.88 9.81
C GLY A 161 -2.39 1.23 10.02
N ARG A 162 -2.69 2.20 10.89
CA ARG A 162 -4.07 2.67 11.12
C ARG A 162 -4.60 3.60 10.04
N GLU A 163 -3.73 4.40 9.40
CA GLU A 163 -4.13 5.33 8.34
C GLU A 163 -4.21 4.64 6.96
N LEU A 164 -3.45 3.58 6.74
CA LEU A 164 -3.37 2.87 5.47
C LEU A 164 -4.74 2.47 4.88
N PRO A 165 -5.71 1.92 5.65
CA PRO A 165 -7.02 1.57 5.12
C PRO A 165 -7.82 2.75 4.57
N ALA A 166 -7.55 3.97 5.02
CA ALA A 166 -8.20 5.18 4.49
C ALA A 166 -7.57 5.64 3.17
N ILE A 167 -6.29 5.38 2.97
CA ILE A 167 -5.51 5.82 1.80
C ILE A 167 -5.82 4.94 0.58
N VAL A 168 -5.85 3.61 0.75
CA VAL A 168 -6.04 2.68 -0.36
C VAL A 168 -7.52 2.49 -0.72
N ASP A 169 -7.81 2.17 -1.97
CA ASP A 169 -9.17 1.90 -2.44
C ASP A 169 -9.60 0.49 -2.07
N GLU A 170 -8.71 -0.48 -2.25
CA GLU A 170 -8.97 -1.89 -2.04
C GLU A 170 -7.98 -2.47 -1.03
N ILE A 171 -8.44 -3.39 -0.18
CA ILE A 171 -7.60 -4.21 0.70
C ILE A 171 -7.97 -5.65 0.44
N VAL A 172 -7.00 -6.44 0.05
CA VAL A 172 -7.18 -7.87 -0.18
C VAL A 172 -6.16 -8.66 0.64
N THR A 173 -6.63 -9.67 1.36
CA THR A 173 -5.75 -10.59 2.08
C THR A 173 -5.60 -11.88 1.30
N MET A 174 -4.38 -12.23 0.89
CA MET A 174 -4.09 -13.51 0.26
C MET A 174 -3.86 -14.58 1.33
N THR A 175 -4.63 -15.65 1.27
CA THR A 175 -4.52 -16.74 2.23
C THR A 175 -4.95 -18.08 1.63
N TRP A 176 -4.75 -19.16 2.39
CA TRP A 176 -5.28 -20.48 2.07
C TRP A 176 -6.67 -20.63 2.68
N ILE A 177 -7.66 -20.99 1.86
CA ILE A 177 -9.03 -21.25 2.28
C ILE A 177 -9.29 -22.75 2.17
N ASP A 178 -9.75 -23.33 3.28
CA ASP A 178 -10.21 -24.69 3.36
C ASP A 178 -11.75 -24.71 3.27
N PHE A 179 -12.28 -25.40 2.28
CA PHE A 179 -13.72 -25.58 2.08
C PHE A 179 -14.22 -26.89 2.68
N GLY A 180 -13.37 -27.67 3.36
CA GLY A 180 -13.71 -28.94 4.01
C GLY A 180 -13.73 -30.16 3.07
N ASP A 181 -14.17 -29.99 1.83
CA ASP A 181 -14.37 -31.09 0.87
C ASP A 181 -13.21 -31.28 -0.12
N CYS A 182 -12.27 -30.36 -0.15
CA CYS A 182 -11.15 -30.36 -1.08
C CYS A 182 -9.86 -29.85 -0.44
N LYS A 183 -8.74 -29.96 -1.15
CA LYS A 183 -7.48 -29.36 -0.65
C LYS A 183 -7.64 -27.85 -0.53
N PRO A 184 -7.05 -27.24 0.51
CA PRO A 184 -7.03 -25.79 0.64
C PRO A 184 -6.51 -25.12 -0.63
N VAL A 185 -7.15 -24.04 -1.05
CA VAL A 185 -6.76 -23.26 -2.22
C VAL A 185 -6.39 -21.85 -1.82
N ARG A 186 -5.44 -21.26 -2.54
CA ARG A 186 -5.13 -19.83 -2.35
C ARG A 186 -6.27 -18.99 -2.89
N ALA A 187 -6.67 -17.98 -2.13
CA ALA A 187 -7.68 -17.00 -2.53
C ALA A 187 -7.33 -15.60 -2.01
N PHE A 188 -7.90 -14.59 -2.63
CA PHE A 188 -7.99 -13.25 -2.08
C PHE A 188 -9.30 -13.12 -1.30
N VAL A 189 -9.20 -12.72 -0.03
CA VAL A 189 -10.35 -12.27 0.77
C VAL A 189 -10.50 -10.77 0.53
N CYS A 190 -11.63 -10.35 -0.05
CA CYS A 190 -11.80 -9.02 -0.61
C CYS A 190 -12.84 -8.16 0.11
N THR A 191 -13.76 -8.73 0.88
CA THR A 191 -14.84 -7.98 1.52
C THR A 191 -14.94 -8.23 3.03
N ASN A 192 -15.49 -7.24 3.74
CA ASN A 192 -15.86 -7.34 5.14
C ASN A 192 -17.39 -7.19 5.29
N PRO A 193 -18.02 -7.91 6.25
CA PRO A 193 -17.41 -8.89 7.13
C PRO A 193 -17.02 -10.19 6.41
N ASN A 194 -15.97 -10.87 6.91
CA ASN A 194 -15.60 -12.19 6.44
C ASN A 194 -15.38 -13.14 7.63
N PRO A 195 -15.62 -14.47 7.47
CA PRO A 195 -15.59 -15.43 8.58
C PRO A 195 -14.17 -15.64 9.17
N TRP A 196 -13.14 -15.23 8.47
CA TRP A 196 -11.73 -15.41 8.89
C TRP A 196 -11.17 -14.22 9.67
N GLY A 197 -11.90 -13.08 9.70
CA GLY A 197 -11.46 -11.86 10.38
C GLY A 197 -10.25 -11.19 9.74
N TYR A 198 -9.97 -11.48 8.47
CA TYR A 198 -8.88 -10.84 7.75
C TYR A 198 -9.24 -9.41 7.32
N PRO A 199 -8.27 -8.48 7.27
CA PRO A 199 -8.51 -7.16 6.71
C PRO A 199 -8.89 -7.27 5.25
N ALA A 200 -10.00 -6.66 4.90
CA ALA A 200 -10.50 -6.58 3.54
C ALA A 200 -11.31 -5.28 3.35
N LYS A 201 -11.27 -4.73 2.15
CA LYS A 201 -12.03 -3.54 1.78
C LYS A 201 -12.24 -3.55 0.28
N ASP A 202 -13.46 -3.33 -0.14
CA ASP A 202 -13.82 -3.09 -1.54
C ASP A 202 -14.61 -1.78 -1.64
N ARG A 203 -13.93 -0.72 -2.10
CA ARG A 203 -14.57 0.58 -2.35
C ARG A 203 -15.40 0.54 -3.63
N SER A 204 -15.05 -0.33 -4.56
CA SER A 204 -15.71 -0.43 -5.85
C SER A 204 -17.08 -1.13 -5.78
N GLY A 205 -17.30 -1.98 -4.77
CA GLY A 205 -18.47 -2.84 -4.65
C GLY A 205 -18.56 -3.92 -5.74
N ARG A 206 -17.43 -4.24 -6.39
CA ARG A 206 -17.39 -5.17 -7.54
C ARG A 206 -16.81 -6.53 -7.21
N LEU A 207 -16.12 -6.63 -6.09
CA LEU A 207 -15.45 -7.87 -5.69
C LEU A 207 -16.41 -8.81 -4.98
N ASP A 208 -16.25 -10.09 -5.23
CA ASP A 208 -16.87 -11.13 -4.43
C ASP A 208 -16.08 -11.29 -3.12
N GLN A 209 -16.64 -11.98 -2.13
CA GLN A 209 -15.96 -12.19 -0.85
C GLN A 209 -14.61 -12.90 -1.02
N LEU A 210 -14.56 -13.84 -1.97
CA LEU A 210 -13.36 -14.54 -2.37
C LEU A 210 -13.14 -14.36 -3.87
N GLU A 211 -11.91 -14.01 -4.22
CA GLU A 211 -11.45 -13.90 -5.61
C GLU A 211 -10.26 -14.83 -5.84
N GLN A 212 -10.06 -15.21 -7.11
CA GLN A 212 -8.85 -15.93 -7.49
C GLN A 212 -7.61 -15.05 -7.24
N PRO A 213 -6.48 -15.62 -6.80
CA PRO A 213 -5.27 -14.86 -6.51
C PRO A 213 -4.53 -14.46 -7.79
N ASN A 214 -5.23 -13.72 -8.63
CA ASN A 214 -4.75 -13.14 -9.89
C ASN A 214 -5.01 -11.63 -9.87
N LEU A 215 -3.96 -10.88 -9.58
CA LEU A 215 -4.04 -9.42 -9.46
C LEU A 215 -4.46 -8.74 -10.78
N GLY A 216 -4.06 -9.30 -11.93
CA GLY A 216 -4.47 -8.78 -13.24
C GLY A 216 -5.98 -8.86 -13.45
N ALA A 217 -6.55 -10.04 -13.19
CA ALA A 217 -8.00 -10.25 -13.28
C ALA A 217 -8.76 -9.40 -12.26
N LEU A 218 -8.18 -9.21 -11.05
CA LEU A 218 -8.76 -8.33 -10.03
C LEU A 218 -8.83 -6.89 -10.52
N ILE A 219 -7.73 -6.35 -11.05
CA ILE A 219 -7.68 -4.97 -11.59
C ILE A 219 -8.66 -4.81 -12.76
N GLU A 220 -8.75 -5.77 -13.67
CA GLU A 220 -9.73 -5.75 -14.77
C GLU A 220 -11.16 -5.72 -14.24
N LYS A 221 -11.47 -6.49 -13.19
CA LYS A 221 -12.79 -6.48 -12.54
C LYS A 221 -13.10 -5.14 -11.89
N LEU A 222 -12.10 -4.51 -11.26
CA LEU A 222 -12.24 -3.21 -10.61
C LEU A 222 -12.44 -2.06 -11.61
N THR A 223 -11.73 -2.09 -12.73
CA THR A 223 -11.71 -1.00 -13.72
C THR A 223 -12.68 -1.19 -14.87
N GLY A 224 -13.29 -2.37 -15.00
CA GLY A 224 -14.23 -2.71 -16.06
C GLY A 224 -15.56 -1.94 -15.98
N PRO A 225 -16.45 -2.05 -16.98
CA PRO A 225 -17.77 -1.42 -16.97
C PRO A 225 -18.57 -1.91 -15.77
N GLY A 226 -19.18 -0.97 -15.02
CA GLY A 226 -19.77 -1.22 -13.73
C GLY A 226 -20.92 -2.24 -13.77
N ARG A 227 -20.94 -3.16 -12.82
CA ARG A 227 -22.21 -3.75 -12.35
C ARG A 227 -22.90 -2.70 -11.49
N HIS A 228 -24.06 -2.22 -11.89
CA HIS A 228 -24.95 -1.51 -10.97
C HIS A 228 -25.46 -2.56 -9.96
N ASN A 229 -24.88 -2.61 -8.79
CA ASN A 229 -25.50 -3.27 -7.66
C ASN A 229 -26.72 -2.41 -7.29
N SER A 230 -27.89 -2.81 -7.81
CA SER A 230 -29.16 -2.30 -7.27
C SER A 230 -29.25 -2.80 -5.83
N PHE A 231 -29.24 -1.90 -4.87
CA PHE A 231 -29.65 -2.25 -3.51
C PHE A 231 -31.01 -2.95 -3.59
N PRO A 232 -31.18 -4.11 -2.93
CA PRO A 232 -32.53 -4.68 -2.82
C PRO A 232 -33.43 -3.60 -2.21
N ALA A 233 -34.53 -3.31 -2.88
CA ALA A 233 -35.51 -2.35 -2.37
C ALA A 233 -35.94 -2.81 -0.97
N VAL A 234 -35.65 -2.02 0.06
CA VAL A 234 -36.13 -2.29 1.41
C VAL A 234 -37.65 -2.11 1.35
N SER A 235 -38.36 -3.22 1.48
CA SER A 235 -39.83 -3.17 1.54
C SER A 235 -40.27 -2.35 2.75
N PRO A 236 -41.25 -1.41 2.63
CA PRO A 236 -41.65 -0.55 3.73
C PRO A 236 -42.20 -1.28 4.98
N GLU A 237 -42.45 -2.58 4.87
CA GLU A 237 -43.01 -3.40 5.95
C GLU A 237 -42.01 -3.77 7.06
N GLN A 238 -40.72 -3.55 6.88
CA GLN A 238 -39.70 -3.89 7.89
C GLN A 238 -39.35 -2.75 8.85
N THR A 239 -39.93 -1.55 8.66
CA THR A 239 -39.65 -0.37 9.50
C THR A 239 -40.64 -0.19 10.65
N ALA A 240 -41.63 -1.08 10.81
CA ALA A 240 -42.72 -0.94 11.80
C ALA A 240 -42.58 -1.85 13.03
N GLN A 241 -41.43 -2.52 13.22
CA GLN A 241 -41.15 -3.36 14.38
C GLN A 241 -39.82 -3.01 15.02
N THR A 242 -39.70 -1.78 15.51
CA THR A 242 -38.66 -1.40 16.50
C THR A 242 -39.27 -0.39 17.47
#